data_31fd80b0ad0fe9f6adaad65359d9c3eb
#
_entry.id   31fd80b0ad0fe9f6adaad65359d9c3eb
#
_cell.length_a   1.000
_cell.length_b   1.000
_cell.length_c   1.000
_cell.angle_alpha   90.00
_cell.angle_beta   90.00
_cell.angle_gamma   90.00
#
_symmetry.space_group_name_H-M   'P 1'
#
loop_
_entity.id
_entity.type
_entity.pdbx_description
1 polymer ?
#
loop_
_entity_poly.entity_id
_entity_poly.type
_entity_poly.pdbx_seq_one_letter_code
_entity_poly.pdbx_strand_id
1 'polypeptide(L)'
;CIRDSPLFFIGYTTVGTLAFDRPDTPLLPLPRILTFMLNMILVGVAEELVFRGIIAQTLLERYGTARAGVWKACLVSGVLFGAAHLSNLLGSAPFGVLMQCVFAASLGVMLAAIYFRTGNLWVTVFLHSAMDIAAMLIGGLYGTTSVAESVSGYDASRLVSVAVYLI
;
A
#
# COMPACT_ATOMS: atom_id res chain seq x y z
N CYS A 1 -16.49 1.94 11.22
CA CYS A 1 -15.85 3.10 10.61
C CYS A 1 -14.47 2.80 10.04
N ILE A 2 -13.35 2.87 10.79
CA ILE A 2 -12.00 2.61 10.24
C ILE A 2 -11.82 1.16 9.74
N ARG A 3 -12.58 0.21 10.25
CA ARG A 3 -12.47 -1.21 9.92
C ARG A 3 -12.91 -1.57 8.51
N ASP A 4 -13.86 -0.82 7.95
CA ASP A 4 -14.50 -1.15 6.68
C ASP A 4 -13.95 -0.31 5.51
N SER A 5 -13.28 0.79 5.81
CA SER A 5 -12.70 1.74 4.85
C SER A 5 -11.67 1.11 3.89
N PRO A 6 -10.68 0.29 4.33
CA PRO A 6 -9.73 -0.35 3.41
C PRO A 6 -10.39 -1.32 2.44
N LEU A 7 -11.34 -2.15 2.91
CA LEU A 7 -12.05 -3.12 2.06
C LEU A 7 -12.94 -2.42 1.04
N PHE A 8 -13.61 -1.34 1.45
CA PHE A 8 -14.38 -0.50 0.53
C PHE A 8 -13.49 0.11 -0.54
N PHE A 9 -12.32 0.66 -0.15
CA PHE A 9 -11.39 1.25 -1.10
C PHE A 9 -10.85 0.22 -2.08
N ILE A 10 -10.44 -0.96 -1.62
CA ILE A 10 -9.99 -2.07 -2.47
C ILE A 10 -11.09 -2.45 -3.47
N GLY A 11 -12.32 -2.66 -2.98
CA GLY A 11 -13.45 -3.02 -3.82
C GLY A 11 -13.77 -1.93 -4.86
N TYR A 12 -13.83 -0.67 -4.44
CA TYR A 12 -14.10 0.47 -5.32
C TYR A 12 -13.00 0.62 -6.40
N THR A 13 -11.72 0.55 -6.00
CA THR A 13 -10.59 0.65 -6.94
C THR A 13 -10.64 -0.50 -7.94
N THR A 14 -10.78 -1.74 -7.46
CA THR A 14 -10.81 -2.93 -8.32
C THR A 14 -11.97 -2.89 -9.32
N VAL A 15 -13.19 -2.60 -8.86
CA VAL A 15 -14.37 -2.54 -9.73
C VAL A 15 -14.27 -1.38 -10.70
N GLY A 16 -13.88 -0.19 -10.24
CA GLY A 16 -13.70 0.98 -11.08
C GLY A 16 -12.66 0.74 -12.18
N THR A 17 -11.50 0.21 -11.81
CA THR A 17 -10.43 -0.11 -12.75
C THR A 17 -10.87 -1.13 -13.81
N LEU A 18 -11.55 -2.21 -13.42
CA LEU A 18 -12.03 -3.21 -14.36
C LEU A 18 -13.17 -2.71 -15.25
N ALA A 19 -13.99 -1.76 -14.76
CA ALA A 19 -15.12 -1.23 -15.50
C ALA A 19 -14.74 -0.13 -16.50
N PHE A 20 -13.74 0.71 -16.16
CA PHE A 20 -13.44 1.94 -16.92
C PHE A 20 -12.05 1.95 -17.54
N ASP A 21 -11.06 1.22 -17.00
CA ASP A 21 -9.68 1.25 -17.47
C ASP A 21 -9.25 -0.04 -18.18
N ARG A 22 -10.19 -0.95 -18.44
CA ARG A 22 -9.90 -2.22 -19.12
C ARG A 22 -9.43 -1.96 -20.56
N PRO A 23 -8.20 -2.37 -20.92
CA PRO A 23 -7.70 -2.22 -22.28
C PRO A 23 -8.33 -3.27 -23.24
N ASP A 24 -8.33 -2.96 -24.52
CA ASP A 24 -8.78 -3.89 -25.59
C ASP A 24 -7.73 -4.97 -25.94
N THR A 25 -6.80 -5.23 -25.04
CA THR A 25 -5.77 -6.27 -25.19
C THR A 25 -6.18 -7.57 -24.47
N PRO A 26 -5.75 -8.74 -24.95
CA PRO A 26 -6.02 -9.99 -24.26
C PRO A 26 -5.32 -10.05 -22.91
N LEU A 27 -5.88 -10.84 -22.00
CA LEU A 27 -5.22 -11.17 -20.72
C LEU A 27 -3.87 -11.83 -20.94
N LEU A 28 -2.95 -11.55 -20.05
CA LEU A 28 -1.67 -12.26 -20.00
C LEU A 28 -1.89 -13.76 -19.76
N PRO A 29 -0.94 -14.62 -20.20
CA PRO A 29 -0.96 -16.04 -19.89
C PRO A 29 -1.04 -16.27 -18.37
N LEU A 30 -1.83 -17.27 -17.96
CA LEU A 30 -2.08 -17.59 -16.55
C LEU A 30 -0.81 -17.64 -15.67
N PRO A 31 0.32 -18.24 -16.12
CA PRO A 31 1.53 -18.24 -15.30
C PRO A 31 2.04 -16.84 -14.96
N ARG A 32 1.92 -15.87 -15.86
CA ARG A 32 2.32 -14.47 -15.61
C ARG A 32 1.39 -13.79 -14.61
N ILE A 33 0.08 -14.01 -14.72
CA ILE A 33 -0.90 -13.50 -13.76
C ILE A 33 -0.62 -14.09 -12.36
N LEU A 34 -0.37 -15.39 -12.26
CA LEU A 34 -0.04 -16.03 -10.99
C LEU A 34 1.27 -15.49 -10.39
N THR A 35 2.29 -15.25 -11.24
CA THR A 35 3.54 -14.63 -10.79
C THR A 35 3.31 -13.21 -10.27
N PHE A 36 2.48 -12.40 -10.95
CA PHE A 36 2.11 -11.07 -10.46
C PHE A 36 1.43 -11.14 -9.08
N MET A 37 0.41 -11.99 -8.93
CA MET A 37 -0.30 -12.16 -7.65
C MET A 37 0.65 -12.60 -6.53
N LEU A 38 1.51 -13.58 -6.81
CA LEU A 38 2.49 -14.06 -5.85
C LEU A 38 3.48 -12.97 -5.45
N ASN A 39 3.98 -12.19 -6.41
CA ASN A 39 4.89 -11.08 -6.12
C ASN A 39 4.25 -10.04 -5.19
N MET A 40 3.00 -9.63 -5.43
CA MET A 40 2.30 -8.67 -4.57
C MET A 40 2.10 -9.22 -3.15
N ILE A 41 1.79 -10.51 -3.02
CA ILE A 41 1.68 -11.16 -1.71
C ILE A 41 3.04 -11.19 -1.00
N LEU A 42 4.13 -11.54 -1.70
CA LEU A 42 5.46 -11.61 -1.11
C LEU A 42 5.99 -10.22 -0.71
N VAL A 43 5.72 -9.19 -1.50
CA VAL A 43 6.02 -7.80 -1.15
C VAL A 43 5.27 -7.41 0.13
N GLY A 44 3.95 -7.64 0.18
CA GLY A 44 3.16 -7.35 1.37
C GLY A 44 3.66 -8.11 2.61
N VAL A 45 4.02 -9.39 2.48
CA VAL A 45 4.62 -10.16 3.59
C VAL A 45 5.93 -9.53 4.05
N ALA A 46 6.86 -9.26 3.13
CA ALA A 46 8.18 -8.74 3.46
C ALA A 46 8.09 -7.35 4.12
N GLU A 47 7.31 -6.46 3.55
CA GLU A 47 7.17 -5.09 4.06
C GLU A 47 6.43 -5.05 5.40
N GLU A 48 5.36 -5.83 5.58
CA GLU A 48 4.65 -5.87 6.85
C GLU A 48 5.49 -6.49 7.97
N LEU A 49 6.27 -7.54 7.68
CA LEU A 49 7.21 -8.10 8.66
C LEU A 49 8.21 -7.04 9.14
N VAL A 50 8.78 -6.25 8.23
CA VAL A 50 9.76 -5.21 8.59
C VAL A 50 9.08 -4.05 9.30
N PHE A 51 8.03 -3.47 8.71
CA PHE A 51 7.47 -2.21 9.20
C PHE A 51 6.52 -2.40 10.39
N ARG A 52 5.74 -3.47 10.45
CA ARG A 52 4.80 -3.73 11.57
C ARG A 52 5.40 -4.70 12.57
N GLY A 53 6.02 -5.77 12.09
CA GLY A 53 6.63 -6.78 12.95
C GLY A 53 7.85 -6.28 13.72
N ILE A 54 8.69 -5.42 13.12
CA ILE A 54 9.93 -4.94 13.76
C ILE A 54 9.81 -3.45 14.11
N ILE A 55 9.70 -2.56 13.11
CA ILE A 55 9.83 -1.12 13.32
C ILE A 55 8.71 -0.59 14.22
N ALA A 56 7.44 -0.86 13.90
CA ALA A 56 6.32 -0.34 14.68
C ALA A 56 6.32 -0.89 16.11
N GLN A 57 6.70 -2.15 16.33
CA GLN A 57 6.82 -2.73 17.65
C GLN A 57 7.96 -2.07 18.46
N THR A 58 9.14 -1.92 17.88
CA THR A 58 10.26 -1.22 18.54
C THR A 58 9.90 0.23 18.90
N LEU A 59 9.16 0.92 18.02
CA LEU A 59 8.68 2.27 18.31
C LEU A 59 7.64 2.28 19.43
N LEU A 60 6.74 1.29 19.47
CA LEU A 60 5.75 1.16 20.55
C LEU A 60 6.43 0.89 21.91
N GLU A 61 7.44 0.04 21.96
CA GLU A 61 8.26 -0.20 23.15
C GLU A 61 8.95 1.09 23.62
N ARG A 62 9.46 1.89 22.67
CA ARG A 62 10.15 3.15 22.96
C ARG A 62 9.21 4.26 23.43
N TYR A 63 8.03 4.39 22.85
CA TYR A 63 7.09 5.49 23.12
C TYR A 63 6.03 5.12 24.18
N GLY A 64 5.89 3.84 24.51
CA GLY A 64 4.92 3.32 25.45
C GLY A 64 3.53 3.12 24.86
N THR A 65 2.69 2.39 25.62
CA THR A 65 1.35 1.96 25.21
C THR A 65 0.25 2.98 25.52
N ALA A 66 0.57 4.14 26.10
CA ALA A 66 -0.37 5.23 26.26
C ALA A 66 -0.81 5.75 24.86
N ARG A 67 -2.02 6.31 24.79
CA ARG A 67 -2.60 6.79 23.51
C ARG A 67 -1.62 7.62 22.67
N ALA A 68 -0.90 8.55 23.31
CA ALA A 68 0.09 9.40 22.63
C ALA A 68 1.29 8.58 22.10
N GLY A 69 1.74 7.56 22.83
CA GLY A 69 2.83 6.67 22.42
C GLY A 69 2.43 5.83 21.20
N VAL A 70 1.23 5.24 21.23
CA VAL A 70 0.70 4.47 20.10
C VAL A 70 0.60 5.35 18.85
N TRP A 71 0.05 6.56 18.96
CA TRP A 71 -0.03 7.49 17.82
C TRP A 71 1.35 7.86 17.26
N LYS A 72 2.33 8.12 18.12
CA LYS A 72 3.71 8.38 17.70
C LYS A 72 4.30 7.18 16.96
N ALA A 73 4.10 5.97 17.46
CA ALA A 73 4.58 4.76 16.82
C ALA A 73 3.95 4.58 15.42
N CYS A 74 2.63 4.77 15.29
CA CYS A 74 1.95 4.72 14.00
C CYS A 74 2.50 5.76 13.02
N LEU A 75 2.60 7.02 13.45
CA LEU A 75 3.05 8.12 12.59
C LEU A 75 4.50 7.93 12.11
N VAL A 76 5.42 7.62 13.05
CA VAL A 76 6.84 7.43 12.70
C VAL A 76 7.02 6.20 11.81
N SER A 77 6.38 5.07 12.14
CA SER A 77 6.42 3.87 11.29
C SER A 77 5.87 4.15 9.89
N GLY A 78 4.76 4.88 9.79
CA GLY A 78 4.16 5.26 8.51
C GLY A 78 5.07 6.17 7.68
N VAL A 79 5.69 7.19 8.30
CA VAL A 79 6.66 8.07 7.61
C VAL A 79 7.87 7.28 7.12
N LEU A 80 8.41 6.37 7.92
CA LEU A 80 9.52 5.50 7.50
C LEU A 80 9.12 4.58 6.36
N PHE A 81 7.88 4.05 6.39
CA PHE A 81 7.34 3.25 5.29
C PHE A 81 7.24 4.06 3.98
N GLY A 82 6.70 5.26 4.05
CA GLY A 82 6.67 6.16 2.89
C GLY A 82 8.07 6.51 2.38
N ALA A 83 9.01 6.80 3.28
CA ALA A 83 10.39 7.16 2.92
C ALA A 83 11.15 5.99 2.24
N ALA A 84 10.84 4.74 2.55
CA ALA A 84 11.43 3.58 1.88
C ALA A 84 11.16 3.58 0.37
N HIS A 85 10.05 4.16 -0.07
CA HIS A 85 9.69 4.28 -1.48
C HIS A 85 10.53 5.30 -2.27
N LEU A 86 11.36 6.11 -1.59
CA LEU A 86 12.33 7.01 -2.27
C LEU A 86 13.31 6.23 -3.15
N SER A 87 13.54 4.94 -2.89
CA SER A 87 14.32 4.07 -3.76
C SER A 87 13.81 4.03 -5.22
N ASN A 88 12.51 4.28 -5.42
CA ASN A 88 11.89 4.31 -6.74
C ASN A 88 12.35 5.50 -7.62
N LEU A 89 13.03 6.50 -7.04
CA LEU A 89 13.69 7.58 -7.80
C LEU A 89 14.74 7.05 -8.78
N LEU A 90 15.25 5.84 -8.58
CA LEU A 90 16.20 5.20 -9.49
C LEU A 90 15.58 4.82 -10.85
N GLY A 91 14.24 4.75 -10.95
CA GLY A 91 13.58 4.29 -12.18
C GLY A 91 12.26 4.98 -12.52
N SER A 92 11.80 5.94 -11.70
CA SER A 92 10.50 6.60 -11.87
C SER A 92 10.61 8.12 -11.77
N ALA A 93 9.60 8.83 -12.28
CA ALA A 93 9.56 10.30 -12.25
C ALA A 93 9.52 10.83 -10.81
N PRO A 94 10.35 11.84 -10.45
CA PRO A 94 10.49 12.32 -9.09
C PRO A 94 9.18 12.78 -8.45
N PHE A 95 8.33 13.48 -9.18
CA PHE A 95 7.04 13.94 -8.67
C PHE A 95 6.10 12.75 -8.34
N GLY A 96 6.03 11.75 -9.21
CA GLY A 96 5.27 10.52 -8.96
C GLY A 96 5.77 9.78 -7.72
N VAL A 97 7.10 9.69 -7.54
CA VAL A 97 7.68 9.07 -6.34
C VAL A 97 7.35 9.84 -5.08
N LEU A 98 7.38 11.18 -5.10
CA LEU A 98 6.98 11.98 -3.94
C LEU A 98 5.50 11.76 -3.58
N MET A 99 4.61 11.69 -4.57
CA MET A 99 3.19 11.36 -4.34
C MET A 99 3.03 9.94 -3.80
N GLN A 100 3.79 8.99 -4.32
CA GLN A 100 3.82 7.63 -3.78
C GLN A 100 4.27 7.61 -2.31
N CYS A 101 5.32 8.34 -1.95
CA CYS A 101 5.79 8.41 -0.56
C CYS A 101 4.72 8.94 0.39
N VAL A 102 3.98 9.99 0.00
CA VAL A 102 2.88 10.55 0.81
C VAL A 102 1.75 9.53 0.97
N PHE A 103 1.36 8.89 -0.13
CA PHE A 103 0.34 7.85 -0.13
C PHE A 103 0.75 6.65 0.73
N ALA A 104 1.97 6.13 0.54
CA ALA A 104 2.51 5.01 1.30
C ALA A 104 2.66 5.35 2.78
N ALA A 105 3.07 6.58 3.13
CA ALA A 105 3.15 7.00 4.53
C ALA A 105 1.77 6.94 5.22
N SER A 106 0.72 7.46 4.57
CA SER A 106 -0.65 7.42 5.12
C SER A 106 -1.20 6.00 5.23
N LEU A 107 -1.00 5.17 4.20
CA LEU A 107 -1.29 3.74 4.26
C LEU A 107 -0.53 3.08 5.41
N GLY A 108 0.75 3.42 5.58
CA GLY A 108 1.60 2.94 6.66
C GLY A 108 1.07 3.26 8.05
N VAL A 109 0.57 4.47 8.27
CA VAL A 109 -0.09 4.86 9.53
C VAL A 109 -1.35 4.02 9.78
N MET A 110 -2.19 3.86 8.78
CA MET A 110 -3.43 3.06 8.87
C MET A 110 -3.13 1.60 9.21
N LEU A 111 -2.20 0.96 8.48
CA LEU A 111 -1.85 -0.43 8.72
C LEU A 111 -1.21 -0.65 10.10
N ALA A 112 -0.38 0.29 10.59
CA ALA A 112 0.14 0.24 11.94
C ALA A 112 -0.98 0.34 13.00
N ALA A 113 -1.96 1.22 12.78
CA ALA A 113 -3.11 1.34 13.68
C ALA A 113 -3.98 0.06 13.68
N ILE A 114 -4.19 -0.56 12.53
CA ILE A 114 -4.90 -1.85 12.41
C ILE A 114 -4.11 -2.95 13.14
N TYR A 115 -2.79 -3.00 12.92
CA TYR A 115 -1.92 -3.97 13.57
C TYR A 115 -1.98 -3.86 15.10
N PHE A 116 -1.84 -2.67 15.67
CA PHE A 116 -1.91 -2.47 17.12
C PHE A 116 -3.29 -2.77 17.70
N ARG A 117 -4.36 -2.66 16.92
CA ARG A 117 -5.70 -3.03 17.36
C ARG A 117 -6.01 -4.52 17.27
N THR A 118 -5.48 -5.20 16.27
CA THR A 118 -5.80 -6.61 16.00
C THR A 118 -4.79 -7.57 16.64
N GLY A 119 -3.55 -7.11 16.86
CA GLY A 119 -2.42 -7.95 17.25
C GLY A 119 -2.06 -9.01 16.21
N ASN A 120 -2.59 -8.90 14.99
CA ASN A 120 -2.43 -9.92 13.96
C ASN A 120 -1.81 -9.33 12.69
N LEU A 121 -0.56 -9.71 12.43
CA LEU A 121 0.20 -9.27 11.27
C LEU A 121 -0.42 -9.72 9.94
N TRP A 122 -1.05 -10.89 9.91
CA TRP A 122 -1.65 -11.41 8.67
C TRP A 122 -2.83 -10.58 8.17
N VAL A 123 -3.50 -9.86 9.06
CA VAL A 123 -4.55 -8.90 8.67
C VAL A 123 -3.95 -7.76 7.86
N THR A 124 -2.81 -7.21 8.29
CA THR A 124 -2.15 -6.12 7.56
C THR A 124 -1.47 -6.62 6.29
N VAL A 125 -0.87 -7.81 6.30
CA VAL A 125 -0.35 -8.48 5.10
C VAL A 125 -1.45 -8.63 4.04
N PHE A 126 -2.62 -9.15 4.42
CA PHE A 126 -3.73 -9.32 3.51
C PHE A 126 -4.21 -7.98 2.93
N LEU A 127 -4.43 -6.99 3.79
CA LEU A 127 -4.90 -5.66 3.35
C LEU A 127 -3.88 -4.99 2.42
N HIS A 128 -2.60 -5.02 2.77
CA HIS A 128 -1.52 -4.44 1.98
C HIS A 128 -1.45 -5.10 0.60
N SER A 129 -1.29 -6.43 0.55
CA SER A 129 -1.22 -7.18 -0.71
C SER A 129 -2.46 -6.95 -1.60
N ALA A 130 -3.65 -6.89 -1.00
CA ALA A 130 -4.87 -6.63 -1.75
C ALA A 130 -4.91 -5.21 -2.34
N MET A 131 -4.34 -4.22 -1.63
CA MET A 131 -4.24 -2.84 -2.13
C MET A 131 -3.22 -2.73 -3.26
N ASP A 132 -2.08 -3.41 -3.17
CA ASP A 132 -1.09 -3.47 -4.24
C ASP A 132 -1.65 -4.14 -5.49
N ILE A 133 -2.34 -5.27 -5.32
CA ILE A 133 -3.03 -5.94 -6.43
C ILE A 133 -4.05 -5.00 -7.08
N ALA A 134 -4.88 -4.31 -6.30
CA ALA A 134 -5.88 -3.39 -6.81
C ALA A 134 -5.24 -2.20 -7.56
N ALA A 135 -4.16 -1.63 -7.00
CA ALA A 135 -3.45 -0.49 -7.58
C ALA A 135 -2.74 -0.83 -8.90
N MET A 136 -2.26 -2.07 -9.05
CA MET A 136 -1.49 -2.52 -10.22
C MET A 136 -2.25 -3.52 -11.10
N LEU A 137 -3.59 -3.61 -10.93
CA LEU A 137 -4.40 -4.65 -11.51
C LEU A 137 -4.30 -4.72 -13.05
N ILE A 138 -4.41 -3.58 -13.73
CA ILE A 138 -4.36 -3.53 -15.20
C ILE A 138 -2.98 -3.96 -15.72
N GLY A 139 -1.90 -3.41 -15.17
CA GLY A 139 -0.55 -3.83 -15.53
C GLY A 139 -0.29 -5.32 -15.28
N GLY A 140 -0.80 -5.83 -14.16
CA GLY A 140 -0.64 -7.23 -13.76
C GLY A 140 -1.45 -8.23 -14.58
N LEU A 141 -2.63 -7.83 -15.07
CA LEU A 141 -3.51 -8.68 -15.86
C LEU A 141 -3.24 -8.59 -17.37
N TYR A 142 -2.89 -7.41 -17.88
CA TYR A 142 -2.78 -7.13 -19.31
C TYR A 142 -1.36 -6.80 -19.79
N GLY A 143 -0.43 -6.51 -18.87
CA GLY A 143 0.95 -6.19 -19.21
C GLY A 143 1.15 -4.84 -19.88
N THR A 144 0.19 -3.92 -19.73
CA THR A 144 0.18 -2.63 -20.42
C THR A 144 1.02 -1.57 -19.74
N THR A 145 1.32 -1.72 -18.45
CA THR A 145 2.10 -0.77 -17.65
C THR A 145 3.07 -1.49 -16.75
N SER A 146 4.30 -0.99 -16.66
CA SER A 146 5.29 -1.42 -15.68
C SER A 146 5.06 -0.75 -14.32
N VAL A 147 5.70 -1.26 -13.27
CA VAL A 147 5.68 -0.64 -11.93
C VAL A 147 6.21 0.79 -11.98
N ALA A 148 7.32 1.02 -12.70
CA ALA A 148 7.94 2.35 -12.83
C ALA A 148 7.03 3.37 -13.54
N GLU A 149 6.29 2.94 -14.57
CA GLU A 149 5.29 3.78 -15.25
C GLU A 149 4.11 4.07 -14.34
N SER A 150 3.61 3.07 -13.60
CA SER A 150 2.52 3.25 -12.63
C SER A 150 2.89 4.26 -11.54
N VAL A 151 4.11 4.17 -11.00
CA VAL A 151 4.62 5.12 -10.00
C VAL A 151 4.81 6.51 -10.61
N SER A 152 5.35 6.60 -11.83
CA SER A 152 5.53 7.87 -12.52
C SER A 152 4.23 8.59 -12.82
N GLY A 153 3.14 7.86 -12.97
CA GLY A 153 1.78 8.37 -13.19
C GLY A 153 1.04 8.83 -11.94
N TYR A 154 1.64 8.73 -10.75
CA TYR A 154 1.01 9.27 -9.54
C TYR A 154 0.97 10.79 -9.60
N ASP A 155 -0.21 11.35 -9.33
CA ASP A 155 -0.47 12.78 -9.31
C ASP A 155 -1.19 13.23 -8.04
N ALA A 156 -1.49 14.52 -7.95
CA ALA A 156 -2.14 15.10 -6.77
C ALA A 156 -3.58 14.59 -6.54
N SER A 157 -4.26 13.98 -7.53
CA SER A 157 -5.59 13.41 -7.36
C SER A 157 -5.58 12.24 -6.37
N ARG A 158 -4.45 11.53 -6.26
CA ARG A 158 -4.24 10.47 -5.28
C ARG A 158 -4.23 10.97 -3.83
N LEU A 159 -4.06 12.27 -3.59
CA LEU A 159 -4.14 12.84 -2.22
C LEU A 159 -5.55 12.71 -1.61
N VAL A 160 -6.58 12.56 -2.42
CA VAL A 160 -7.94 12.25 -1.92
C VAL A 160 -7.95 10.92 -1.17
N SER A 161 -7.21 9.93 -1.66
CA SER A 161 -7.08 8.63 -1.00
C SER A 161 -6.35 8.72 0.35
N VAL A 162 -5.42 9.67 0.50
CA VAL A 162 -4.72 9.94 1.77
C VAL A 162 -5.71 10.32 2.87
N ALA A 163 -6.69 11.16 2.58
CA ALA A 163 -7.72 11.54 3.53
C ALA A 163 -8.53 10.31 4.01
N VAL A 164 -8.83 9.38 3.10
CA VAL A 164 -9.57 8.15 3.43
C VAL A 164 -8.80 7.25 4.40
N TYR A 165 -7.46 7.23 4.32
CA TYR A 165 -6.63 6.39 5.22
C TYR A 165 -6.39 7.01 6.60
N LEU A 166 -6.54 8.33 6.75
CA LEU A 166 -6.25 9.04 7.99
C LEU A 166 -7.50 9.36 8.83
N ILE A 167 -8.71 9.14 8.31
CA ILE A 167 -9.99 9.28 9.01
C ILE A 167 -10.44 7.94 9.61
#